data_bbd0f38f869e76848b60f38904efd605
#
_entry.id   bbd0f38f869e76848b60f38904efd605
#
_cell.length_a   1.000
_cell.length_b   1.000
_cell.length_c   1.000
_cell.angle_alpha   90.00
_cell.angle_beta   90.00
_cell.angle_gamma   90.00
#
_symmetry.space_group_name_H-M   'P 1'
#
loop_
_entity.id
_entity.type
_entity.pdbx_description
1 polymer ?
#
loop_
_entity_poly.entity_id
_entity_poly.type
_entity_poly.pdbx_seq_one_letter_code
_entity_poly.pdbx_strand_id
1 'polypeptide(L)'
;MGIVDAGFVLQIDDPWLIEILNDPGFSKEERIRRTHMHVDALNNALRDIPLDRVRHHTCYGLNHGPRLTDISMSEVVPFMLRIDAGAYSFEVANPRHMHEYRVWDDVTLPDDRVLIPGLIGHANNYVEHELLIAEYIERYAKIVGRERVIAGADCGFSSRASYKPEVHPTVV
;
A
#
# COMPACT_ATOMS: atom_id res chain seq x y z
N MET A 1 -12.49 -1.88 18.42
CA MET A 1 -12.87 -3.27 18.77
C MET A 1 -13.99 -3.78 17.88
N GLY A 2 -15.13 -3.11 17.66
CA GLY A 2 -16.31 -3.66 16.97
C GLY A 2 -16.08 -4.49 15.68
N ILE A 3 -15.16 -4.10 14.79
CA ILE A 3 -14.86 -4.86 13.56
C ILE A 3 -14.20 -6.20 13.89
N VAL A 4 -13.18 -6.17 14.73
CA VAL A 4 -12.40 -7.36 15.08
C VAL A 4 -13.21 -8.31 15.98
N ASP A 5 -13.98 -7.75 16.93
CA ASP A 5 -14.87 -8.52 17.78
C ASP A 5 -15.99 -9.24 17.00
N ALA A 6 -16.39 -8.66 15.85
CA ALA A 6 -17.31 -9.29 14.90
C ALA A 6 -16.66 -10.37 14.02
N GLY A 7 -15.37 -10.66 14.20
CA GLY A 7 -14.63 -11.69 13.48
C GLY A 7 -13.97 -11.23 12.17
N PHE A 8 -14.03 -9.93 11.85
CA PHE A 8 -13.43 -9.38 10.63
C PHE A 8 -11.98 -8.92 10.85
N VAL A 9 -11.27 -8.70 9.77
CA VAL A 9 -9.96 -8.03 9.74
C VAL A 9 -10.22 -6.53 9.61
N LEU A 10 -9.53 -5.74 10.44
CA LEU A 10 -9.53 -4.29 10.34
C LEU A 10 -8.56 -3.86 9.23
N GLN A 11 -9.03 -3.20 8.19
CA GLN A 11 -8.16 -2.49 7.25
C GLN A 11 -8.10 -1.01 7.60
N ILE A 12 -6.89 -0.47 7.61
CA ILE A 12 -6.63 0.97 7.75
C ILE A 12 -6.19 1.47 6.39
N ASP A 13 -6.97 2.35 5.79
CA ASP A 13 -6.60 3.06 4.57
C ASP A 13 -5.84 4.32 4.95
N ASP A 14 -4.55 4.33 4.67
CA ASP A 14 -3.59 5.35 5.08
C ASP A 14 -2.82 5.97 3.90
N PRO A 15 -3.46 6.80 3.09
CA PRO A 15 -2.77 7.57 2.07
C PRO A 15 -1.84 8.62 2.69
N TRP A 16 -2.08 9.00 3.95
CA TRP A 16 -1.35 10.05 4.66
C TRP A 16 0.11 9.71 4.89
N LEU A 17 0.46 8.44 5.03
CA LEU A 17 1.85 8.01 5.16
C LEU A 17 2.71 8.53 4.00
N ILE A 18 2.23 8.32 2.77
CA ILE A 18 2.92 8.79 1.56
C ILE A 18 2.77 10.31 1.39
N GLU A 19 1.61 10.85 1.64
CA GLU A 19 1.34 12.29 1.53
C GLU A 19 2.27 13.11 2.44
N ILE A 20 2.46 12.71 3.69
CA ILE A 20 3.37 13.39 4.63
C ILE A 20 4.81 13.30 4.15
N LEU A 21 5.25 12.12 3.69
CA LEU A 21 6.62 11.92 3.20
C LEU A 21 6.92 12.70 1.93
N ASN A 22 5.90 12.91 1.09
CA ASN A 22 6.04 13.59 -0.21
C ASN A 22 5.69 15.08 -0.18
N ASP A 23 5.27 15.64 0.94
CA ASP A 23 4.80 17.03 1.03
C ASP A 23 5.95 18.03 0.78
N PRO A 24 5.94 18.78 -0.35
CA PRO A 24 6.99 19.73 -0.67
C PRO A 24 6.95 21.01 0.20
N GLY A 25 5.89 21.21 0.98
CA GLY A 25 5.74 22.34 1.88
C GLY A 25 6.60 22.27 3.13
N PHE A 26 7.23 21.10 3.39
CA PHE A 26 8.07 20.87 4.56
C PHE A 26 9.48 20.40 4.19
N SER A 27 10.46 20.71 5.07
CA SER A 27 11.80 20.16 4.94
C SER A 27 11.78 18.63 5.11
N LYS A 28 12.83 17.94 4.63
CA LYS A 28 12.95 16.48 4.78
C LYS A 28 12.89 16.06 6.26
N GLU A 29 13.56 16.79 7.14
CA GLU A 29 13.58 16.52 8.58
C GLU A 29 12.18 16.64 9.19
N GLU A 30 11.44 17.67 8.79
CA GLU A 30 10.07 17.88 9.29
C GLU A 30 9.10 16.81 8.77
N ARG A 31 9.23 16.39 7.51
CA ARG A 31 8.46 15.27 6.97
C ARG A 31 8.73 13.98 7.73
N ILE A 32 9.99 13.65 7.98
CA ILE A 32 10.39 12.47 8.75
C ILE A 32 9.80 12.55 10.18
N ARG A 33 9.92 13.69 10.85
CA ARG A 33 9.37 13.89 12.19
C ARG A 33 7.85 13.67 12.23
N ARG A 34 7.13 14.24 11.26
CA ARG A 34 5.68 14.08 11.15
C ARG A 34 5.27 12.64 10.86
N THR A 35 6.02 11.95 10.01
CA THR A 35 5.79 10.53 9.71
C THR A 35 5.99 9.66 10.96
N HIS A 36 7.00 9.93 11.78
CA HIS A 36 7.15 9.25 13.07
C HIS A 36 5.95 9.47 13.97
N MET A 37 5.49 10.72 14.12
CA MET A 37 4.30 11.02 14.92
C MET A 37 3.04 10.32 14.40
N HIS A 38 2.88 10.24 13.08
CA HIS A 38 1.77 9.56 12.44
C HIS A 38 1.78 8.06 12.74
N VAL A 39 2.92 7.39 12.56
CA VAL A 39 3.10 5.97 12.88
C VAL A 39 2.84 5.70 14.36
N ASP A 40 3.40 6.53 15.25
CA ASP A 40 3.21 6.37 16.71
C ASP A 40 1.73 6.55 17.11
N ALA A 41 1.01 7.48 16.48
CA ALA A 41 -0.42 7.67 16.71
C ALA A 41 -1.26 6.47 16.24
N LEU A 42 -0.93 5.90 15.05
CA LEU A 42 -1.57 4.68 14.56
C LEU A 42 -1.32 3.51 15.51
N ASN A 43 -0.08 3.26 15.91
CA ASN A 43 0.27 2.17 16.80
C ASN A 43 -0.41 2.31 18.17
N ASN A 44 -0.51 3.55 18.68
CA ASN A 44 -1.28 3.80 19.90
C ASN A 44 -2.77 3.46 19.76
N ALA A 45 -3.35 3.72 18.58
CA ALA A 45 -4.74 3.34 18.31
C ALA A 45 -4.93 1.83 18.13
N LEU A 46 -3.89 1.12 17.68
CA LEU A 46 -3.90 -0.32 17.41
C LEU A 46 -3.45 -1.19 18.59
N ARG A 47 -2.94 -0.61 19.68
CA ARG A 47 -2.25 -1.30 20.78
C ARG A 47 -2.98 -2.51 21.37
N ASP A 48 -4.32 -2.53 21.32
CA ASP A 48 -5.15 -3.60 21.88
C ASP A 48 -5.72 -4.55 20.82
N ILE A 49 -5.24 -4.45 19.56
CA ILE A 49 -5.71 -5.25 18.44
C ILE A 49 -4.61 -6.23 18.04
N PRO A 50 -4.91 -7.55 17.94
CA PRO A 50 -3.93 -8.52 17.47
C PRO A 50 -3.43 -8.19 16.07
N LEU A 51 -2.13 -8.34 15.83
CA LEU A 51 -1.48 -7.99 14.57
C LEU A 51 -2.10 -8.70 13.35
N ASP A 52 -2.41 -9.98 13.50
CA ASP A 52 -3.03 -10.80 12.45
C ASP A 52 -4.45 -10.35 12.09
N ARG A 53 -5.01 -9.43 12.86
CA ARG A 53 -6.32 -8.82 12.61
C ARG A 53 -6.24 -7.42 12.01
N VAL A 54 -5.03 -6.93 11.71
CA VAL A 54 -4.82 -5.60 11.13
C VAL A 54 -4.18 -5.73 9.75
N ARG A 55 -4.76 -5.05 8.77
CA ARG A 55 -4.21 -4.78 7.46
C ARG A 55 -3.99 -3.28 7.31
N HIS A 56 -2.79 -2.87 7.00
CA HIS A 56 -2.48 -1.49 6.64
C HIS A 56 -2.44 -1.36 5.13
N HIS A 57 -3.15 -0.38 4.58
CA HIS A 57 -3.11 -0.04 3.16
C HIS A 57 -2.57 1.37 2.97
N THR A 58 -1.60 1.53 2.07
CA THR A 58 -1.12 2.82 1.61
C THR A 58 -1.05 2.87 0.08
N CYS A 59 -1.32 4.03 -0.47
CA CYS A 59 -1.26 4.27 -1.92
C CYS A 59 -0.77 5.69 -2.20
N TYR A 60 -0.45 5.96 -3.45
CA TYR A 60 0.01 7.29 -3.89
C TYR A 60 -1.15 8.26 -4.14
N GLY A 61 -2.34 7.94 -3.65
CA GLY A 61 -3.54 8.76 -3.80
C GLY A 61 -4.24 8.58 -5.15
N LEU A 62 -5.34 9.31 -5.28
CA LEU A 62 -6.27 9.19 -6.40
C LEU A 62 -6.04 10.24 -7.50
N ASN A 63 -4.88 10.86 -7.52
CA ASN A 63 -4.57 11.87 -8.52
C ASN A 63 -4.12 11.22 -9.82
N HIS A 64 -4.92 11.33 -10.87
CA HIS A 64 -4.62 10.84 -12.21
C HIS A 64 -3.93 11.88 -13.09
N GLY A 65 -3.63 13.02 -12.54
CA GLY A 65 -2.85 14.07 -13.22
C GLY A 65 -1.40 13.61 -13.49
N PRO A 66 -0.59 14.46 -14.13
CA PRO A 66 0.81 14.13 -14.37
C PRO A 66 1.55 13.88 -13.04
N ARG A 67 1.99 12.64 -12.82
CA ARG A 67 2.73 12.22 -11.63
C ARG A 67 4.22 12.16 -11.96
N LEU A 68 4.95 13.18 -11.56
CA LEU A 68 6.36 13.33 -11.91
C LEU A 68 7.32 13.14 -10.72
N THR A 69 6.84 13.30 -9.51
CA THR A 69 7.66 13.46 -8.30
C THR A 69 7.21 12.58 -7.13
N ASP A 70 6.69 11.40 -7.41
CA ASP A 70 6.31 10.47 -6.34
C ASP A 70 7.57 10.03 -5.55
N ILE A 71 7.43 9.92 -4.24
CA ILE A 71 8.44 9.34 -3.37
C ILE A 71 8.60 7.84 -3.68
N SER A 72 9.81 7.32 -3.57
CA SER A 72 10.05 5.89 -3.81
C SER A 72 9.56 5.01 -2.65
N MET A 73 9.18 3.77 -2.96
CA MET A 73 8.84 2.77 -1.93
C MET A 73 9.99 2.51 -0.94
N SER A 74 11.24 2.66 -1.38
CA SER A 74 12.41 2.54 -0.49
C SER A 74 12.43 3.56 0.65
N GLU A 75 11.81 4.72 0.45
CA GLU A 75 11.66 5.73 1.50
C GLU A 75 10.40 5.50 2.36
N VAL A 76 9.39 4.80 1.85
CA VAL A 76 8.11 4.52 2.52
C VAL A 76 8.21 3.28 3.41
N VAL A 77 8.80 2.19 2.90
CA VAL A 77 8.86 0.88 3.56
C VAL A 77 9.40 0.92 4.99
N PRO A 78 10.48 1.68 5.31
CA PRO A 78 10.99 1.76 6.68
C PRO A 78 9.95 2.27 7.70
N PHE A 79 9.03 3.12 7.29
CA PHE A 79 7.95 3.63 8.15
C PHE A 79 6.75 2.68 8.14
N MET A 80 6.40 2.16 6.97
CA MET A 80 5.31 1.19 6.82
C MET A 80 5.52 -0.04 7.70
N LEU A 81 6.73 -0.59 7.76
CA LEU A 81 7.06 -1.76 8.57
C LEU A 81 7.04 -1.49 10.09
N ARG A 82 7.04 -0.24 10.52
CA ARG A 82 6.86 0.14 11.92
C ARG A 82 5.41 0.18 12.36
N ILE A 83 4.46 0.16 11.44
CA ILE A 83 3.04 0.13 11.79
C ILE A 83 2.67 -1.27 12.26
N ASP A 84 1.96 -1.37 13.37
CA ASP A 84 1.54 -2.63 13.99
C ASP A 84 0.40 -3.29 13.21
N ALA A 85 0.75 -3.88 12.07
CA ALA A 85 -0.16 -4.61 11.19
C ALA A 85 0.43 -5.94 10.75
N GLY A 86 -0.39 -6.98 10.64
CA GLY A 86 0.02 -8.30 10.13
C GLY A 86 0.15 -8.36 8.61
N ALA A 87 -0.48 -7.43 7.90
CA ALA A 87 -0.41 -7.37 6.45
C ALA A 87 -0.27 -5.93 5.95
N TYR A 88 0.55 -5.75 4.90
CA TYR A 88 0.77 -4.47 4.25
C TYR A 88 0.31 -4.52 2.81
N SER A 89 -0.69 -3.69 2.49
CA SER A 89 -1.21 -3.50 1.14
C SER A 89 -0.68 -2.18 0.58
N PHE A 90 -0.18 -2.19 -0.65
CA PHE A 90 0.45 -1.01 -1.23
C PHE A 90 0.35 -0.99 -2.76
N GLU A 91 0.35 0.22 -3.32
CA GLU A 91 0.24 0.47 -4.75
C GLU A 91 1.56 0.19 -5.48
N VAL A 92 1.57 -0.76 -6.44
CA VAL A 92 2.73 -1.06 -7.29
C VAL A 92 2.37 -1.53 -8.71
N ALA A 93 1.09 -1.61 -9.10
CA ALA A 93 0.71 -1.86 -10.48
C ALA A 93 0.85 -0.61 -11.37
N ASN A 94 0.95 0.58 -10.76
CA ASN A 94 1.26 1.80 -11.46
C ASN A 94 2.64 1.69 -12.15
N PRO A 95 2.76 1.97 -13.47
CA PRO A 95 4.02 1.85 -14.21
C PRO A 95 5.21 2.60 -13.59
N ARG A 96 4.96 3.67 -12.79
CA ARG A 96 6.02 4.38 -12.07
C ARG A 96 6.64 3.56 -10.95
N HIS A 97 5.88 2.63 -10.37
CA HIS A 97 6.23 1.89 -9.16
C HIS A 97 6.43 0.38 -9.41
N MET A 98 6.11 -0.12 -10.61
CA MET A 98 6.20 -1.55 -10.94
C MET A 98 7.58 -2.16 -10.71
N HIS A 99 8.64 -1.36 -10.77
CA HIS A 99 10.01 -1.82 -10.53
C HIS A 99 10.38 -1.90 -9.05
N GLU A 100 9.57 -1.34 -8.16
CA GLU A 100 9.90 -1.15 -6.75
C GLU A 100 9.72 -2.43 -5.90
N TYR A 101 9.27 -3.55 -6.49
CA TYR A 101 9.36 -4.86 -5.85
C TYR A 101 10.79 -5.18 -5.38
N ARG A 102 11.81 -4.58 -6.03
CA ARG A 102 13.23 -4.75 -5.69
C ARG A 102 13.61 -4.22 -4.31
N VAL A 103 12.80 -3.35 -3.72
CA VAL A 103 13.01 -2.89 -2.34
C VAL A 103 13.09 -4.06 -1.37
N TRP A 104 12.36 -5.13 -1.65
CA TRP A 104 12.31 -6.32 -0.83
C TRP A 104 13.53 -7.24 -0.99
N ASP A 105 14.42 -6.99 -1.98
CA ASP A 105 15.73 -7.66 -2.07
C ASP A 105 16.66 -7.20 -0.92
N ASP A 106 16.49 -5.94 -0.48
CA ASP A 106 17.36 -5.30 0.52
C ASP A 106 16.68 -5.17 1.89
N VAL A 107 15.37 -5.35 1.97
CA VAL A 107 14.58 -5.19 3.21
C VAL A 107 14.02 -6.54 3.66
N THR A 108 14.36 -6.94 4.88
CA THR A 108 13.80 -8.15 5.48
C THR A 108 12.38 -7.90 5.97
N LEU A 109 11.41 -8.60 5.40
CA LEU A 109 10.06 -8.63 5.94
C LEU A 109 10.03 -9.48 7.22
N PRO A 110 9.53 -8.99 8.37
CA PRO A 110 9.38 -9.79 9.58
C PRO A 110 8.57 -11.08 9.32
N ASP A 111 8.91 -12.17 10.00
CA ASP A 111 8.39 -13.52 9.70
C ASP A 111 6.86 -13.65 9.85
N ASP A 112 6.27 -12.84 10.72
CA ASP A 112 4.83 -12.81 11.02
C ASP A 112 4.06 -11.79 10.17
N ARG A 113 4.66 -11.29 9.08
CA ARG A 113 4.06 -10.28 8.20
C ARG A 113 3.81 -10.83 6.80
N VAL A 114 2.77 -10.26 6.15
CA VAL A 114 2.33 -10.60 4.81
C VAL A 114 2.32 -9.34 3.93
N LEU A 115 2.76 -9.47 2.69
CA LEU A 115 2.65 -8.42 1.67
C LEU A 115 1.40 -8.62 0.82
N ILE A 116 0.74 -7.52 0.50
CA ILE A 116 -0.41 -7.47 -0.41
C ILE A 116 -0.09 -6.43 -1.49
N PRO A 117 0.84 -6.74 -2.43
CA PRO A 117 1.16 -5.81 -3.50
C PRO A 117 -0.04 -5.62 -4.43
N GLY A 118 -0.28 -4.40 -4.88
CA GLY A 118 -1.21 -4.11 -5.96
C GLY A 118 -0.70 -4.71 -7.26
N LEU A 119 -1.45 -5.64 -7.83
CA LEU A 119 -1.12 -6.31 -9.10
C LEU A 119 -2.03 -5.82 -10.23
N ILE A 120 -3.07 -5.09 -9.87
CA ILE A 120 -4.07 -4.50 -10.77
C ILE A 120 -4.18 -3.02 -10.45
N GLY A 121 -4.04 -2.19 -11.47
CA GLY A 121 -4.17 -0.75 -11.33
C GLY A 121 -5.62 -0.32 -11.17
N HIS A 122 -5.86 0.62 -10.27
CA HIS A 122 -7.21 1.16 -10.01
C HIS A 122 -7.52 2.43 -10.84
N ALA A 123 -6.50 3.00 -11.47
CA ALA A 123 -6.52 4.37 -12.01
C ALA A 123 -6.37 4.43 -13.54
N ASN A 124 -6.61 3.33 -14.23
CA ASN A 124 -6.45 3.26 -15.67
C ASN A 124 -7.61 2.50 -16.32
N ASN A 125 -7.73 2.59 -17.66
CA ASN A 125 -8.76 1.90 -18.43
C ASN A 125 -8.20 0.64 -19.13
N TYR A 126 -7.20 0.03 -18.55
CA TYR A 126 -6.66 -1.25 -19.02
C TYR A 126 -7.09 -2.36 -18.06
N VAL A 127 -7.34 -3.54 -18.63
CA VAL A 127 -7.42 -4.79 -17.90
C VAL A 127 -6.07 -5.47 -18.09
N GLU A 128 -5.33 -5.64 -17.01
CA GLU A 128 -4.02 -6.26 -17.03
C GLU A 128 -4.11 -7.70 -17.52
N HIS A 129 -3.15 -8.10 -18.35
CA HIS A 129 -3.08 -9.47 -18.84
C HIS A 129 -2.75 -10.44 -17.70
N GLU A 130 -3.43 -11.56 -17.63
CA GLU A 130 -3.29 -12.56 -16.57
C GLU A 130 -1.86 -13.06 -16.36
N LEU A 131 -1.08 -13.21 -17.45
CA LEU A 131 0.33 -13.60 -17.37
C LEU A 131 1.19 -12.52 -16.71
N LEU A 132 0.87 -11.25 -16.91
CA LEU A 132 1.58 -10.14 -16.27
C LEU A 132 1.33 -10.16 -14.75
N ILE A 133 0.09 -10.37 -14.35
CA ILE A 133 -0.29 -10.50 -12.93
C ILE A 133 0.45 -11.68 -12.30
N ALA A 134 0.49 -12.83 -13.00
CA ALA A 134 1.21 -14.03 -12.53
C ALA A 134 2.71 -13.76 -12.35
N GLU A 135 3.35 -13.11 -13.33
CA GLU A 135 4.77 -12.75 -13.23
C GLU A 135 5.05 -11.82 -12.04
N TYR A 136 4.17 -10.86 -11.78
CA TYR A 136 4.37 -9.92 -10.67
C TYR A 136 4.23 -10.60 -9.31
N ILE A 137 3.20 -11.41 -9.11
CA ILE A 137 3.04 -12.12 -7.83
C ILE A 137 4.20 -13.09 -7.58
N GLU A 138 4.71 -13.75 -8.63
CA GLU A 138 5.86 -14.62 -8.54
C GLU A 138 7.14 -13.89 -8.11
N ARG A 139 7.34 -12.64 -8.55
CA ARG A 139 8.50 -11.83 -8.15
C ARG A 139 8.51 -11.61 -6.64
N TYR A 140 7.39 -11.18 -6.07
CA TYR A 140 7.26 -11.04 -4.62
C TYR A 140 7.42 -12.38 -3.90
N ALA A 141 6.78 -13.43 -4.39
CA ALA A 141 6.85 -14.76 -3.79
C ALA A 141 8.28 -15.34 -3.77
N LYS A 142 9.10 -15.05 -4.79
CA LYS A 142 10.51 -15.45 -4.84
C LYS A 142 11.37 -14.75 -3.79
N ILE A 143 11.03 -13.50 -3.44
CA ILE A 143 11.80 -12.68 -2.49
C ILE A 143 11.38 -13.00 -1.04
N VAL A 144 10.07 -12.92 -0.73
CA VAL A 144 9.59 -13.01 0.64
C VAL A 144 8.99 -14.38 1.01
N GLY A 145 8.85 -15.28 0.06
CA GLY A 145 8.17 -16.59 0.22
C GLY A 145 6.69 -16.52 -0.17
N ARG A 146 6.22 -17.56 -0.88
CA ARG A 146 4.84 -17.60 -1.43
C ARG A 146 3.75 -17.52 -0.37
N GLU A 147 4.00 -18.04 0.83
CA GLU A 147 3.03 -18.06 1.93
C GLU A 147 2.86 -16.66 2.57
N ARG A 148 3.71 -15.71 2.20
CA ARG A 148 3.70 -14.34 2.71
C ARG A 148 3.31 -13.30 1.67
N VAL A 149 2.63 -13.73 0.59
CA VAL A 149 2.15 -12.84 -0.48
C VAL A 149 0.69 -13.13 -0.77
N ILE A 150 -0.11 -12.07 -0.79
CA ILE A 150 -1.52 -12.08 -1.22
C ILE A 150 -1.65 -11.13 -2.41
N ALA A 151 -2.33 -11.54 -3.47
CA ALA A 151 -2.65 -10.66 -4.60
C ALA A 151 -3.61 -9.55 -4.17
N GLY A 152 -3.29 -8.30 -4.47
CA GLY A 152 -4.10 -7.13 -4.19
C GLY A 152 -4.35 -6.29 -5.43
N ALA A 153 -5.18 -5.26 -5.28
CA ALA A 153 -5.27 -4.13 -6.20
C ALA A 153 -4.53 -2.93 -5.60
N ASP A 154 -4.12 -1.99 -6.45
CA ASP A 154 -3.41 -0.79 -6.02
C ASP A 154 -4.20 0.04 -4.99
N CYS A 155 -5.51 0.14 -5.20
CA CYS A 155 -6.44 0.81 -4.29
C CYS A 155 -7.87 0.38 -4.61
N GLY A 156 -8.88 1.00 -3.97
CA GLY A 156 -10.28 0.80 -4.33
C GLY A 156 -10.59 1.30 -5.73
N PHE A 157 -11.33 0.51 -6.51
CA PHE A 157 -11.77 0.90 -7.84
C PHE A 157 -12.78 2.04 -7.76
N SER A 158 -12.62 3.01 -8.67
CA SER A 158 -13.56 4.11 -8.89
C SER A 158 -14.01 4.87 -7.64
N SER A 159 -13.10 5.39 -6.86
CA SER A 159 -13.38 6.41 -5.85
C SER A 159 -14.21 7.59 -6.39
N ARG A 160 -14.34 7.72 -7.72
CA ARG A 160 -15.17 8.69 -8.42
C ARG A 160 -16.24 8.04 -9.29
N ALA A 161 -16.65 6.81 -8.98
CA ALA A 161 -17.64 6.05 -9.76
C ALA A 161 -18.98 6.77 -9.94
N SER A 162 -19.36 7.60 -8.98
CA SER A 162 -20.64 8.32 -9.02
C SER A 162 -20.60 9.68 -9.70
N TYR A 163 -19.40 10.24 -9.94
CA TYR A 163 -19.24 11.59 -10.48
C TYR A 163 -18.01 11.70 -11.38
N LYS A 164 -18.21 11.61 -12.70
CA LYS A 164 -17.16 11.57 -13.73
C LYS A 164 -16.15 10.43 -13.47
N PRO A 165 -16.55 9.19 -13.65
CA PRO A 165 -15.66 8.05 -13.46
C PRO A 165 -14.48 8.17 -14.43
N GLU A 166 -13.26 8.16 -13.91
CA GLU A 166 -12.04 8.21 -14.71
C GLU A 166 -11.73 6.81 -15.26
N VAL A 167 -12.19 5.78 -14.58
CA VAL A 167 -12.16 4.38 -15.04
C VAL A 167 -13.53 3.99 -15.58
N HIS A 168 -13.55 3.43 -16.78
CA HIS A 168 -14.80 3.05 -17.42
C HIS A 168 -15.46 1.88 -16.65
N PRO A 169 -16.78 1.92 -16.42
CA PRO A 169 -17.47 0.89 -15.60
C PRO A 169 -17.34 -0.55 -16.11
N THR A 170 -17.00 -0.75 -17.40
CA THR A 170 -16.73 -2.10 -17.96
C THR A 170 -15.39 -2.67 -17.53
N VAL A 171 -14.47 -1.84 -16.96
CA VAL A 171 -13.16 -2.26 -16.50
C VAL A 171 -13.22 -2.61 -15.01
N VAL A 172 -14.15 -2.03 -14.28
CA VAL A 172 -14.43 -2.31 -12.87
C VAL A 172 -15.41 -3.51 -12.74
#